data_68eb8079b65d4bf71705d44f0216b82a
#
_entry.id   68eb8079b65d4bf71705d44f0216b82a
#
_cell.length_a   1.000
_cell.length_b   1.000
_cell.length_c   1.000
_cell.angle_alpha   90.00
_cell.angle_beta   90.00
_cell.angle_gamma   90.00
#
_symmetry.space_group_name_H-M   'P 1'
#
loop_
_entity.id
_entity.type
_entity.pdbx_description
1 polymer ?
#
loop_
_entity_poly.entity_id
_entity_poly.type
_entity_poly.pdbx_seq_one_letter_code
_entity_poly.pdbx_strand_id
1 'polypeptide(L)'
;MCGIDLQAAKQGGSSLRRREVDGLLVTTPAELHGANDIARLSETPGLLLIYGAGIPYGWADQLAEEVRKNERWEVVRMALVADQERALLGGEPDGKWLRRLSRHLATHGRMSYVCARREVDEAIRQLPRYLAWKERFFLELGDTCDAEGISLRSVARALGLDRRVGQEWWFPAREDHAQLCAWLMRETAAILEKANIRRIVLWGPLSLWKQMPVGWLKDYEVILYIKQDEPFPNDIFPTWSIRRNREEALVQADLLLLAQHDPVIGELPLPSLASIMRQPIVLDAAGCFPLQEARAYLSFYRAIGEKTNVWE
;
A
#
# COMPACT_ATOMS: atom_id res chain seq x y z
N MET A 1 -24.08 -13.65 20.84
CA MET A 1 -23.58 -12.84 19.70
C MET A 1 -23.29 -11.45 20.25
N CYS A 2 -22.06 -11.17 20.66
CA CYS A 2 -21.64 -9.83 21.06
C CYS A 2 -20.94 -9.22 19.84
N GLY A 3 -21.66 -8.33 19.15
CA GLY A 3 -21.07 -7.56 18.08
C GLY A 3 -20.07 -6.55 18.68
N ILE A 4 -18.82 -6.62 18.25
CA ILE A 4 -17.89 -5.49 18.41
C ILE A 4 -18.39 -4.46 17.39
N ASP A 5 -19.14 -3.48 17.86
CA ASP A 5 -19.63 -2.40 16.98
C ASP A 5 -18.50 -1.42 16.73
N LEU A 6 -17.77 -1.66 15.63
CA LEU A 6 -16.68 -0.82 15.16
C LEU A 6 -17.16 0.58 14.65
N GLN A 7 -18.47 0.80 14.53
CA GLN A 7 -19.02 2.08 14.04
C GLN A 7 -19.33 3.07 15.19
N ALA A 8 -19.51 2.61 16.41
CA ALA A 8 -19.83 3.50 17.52
C ALA A 8 -18.70 4.46 17.93
N ALA A 9 -17.45 4.15 17.56
CA ALA A 9 -16.28 4.98 17.85
C ALA A 9 -16.14 6.22 16.95
N LYS A 10 -16.93 6.35 15.87
CA LYS A 10 -16.85 7.48 14.91
C LYS A 10 -17.75 8.67 15.24
N GLN A 11 -18.61 8.57 16.23
CA GLN A 11 -19.49 9.69 16.62
C GLN A 11 -19.01 10.33 17.93
N GLY A 12 -18.02 11.18 17.82
CA GLY A 12 -17.61 12.10 18.90
C GLY A 12 -18.69 13.15 19.15
N GLY A 13 -19.51 12.96 20.16
CA GLY A 13 -20.52 13.90 20.59
C GLY A 13 -21.13 13.51 21.93
N SER A 14 -20.74 14.25 22.97
CA SER A 14 -21.31 14.39 24.32
C SER A 14 -22.68 13.76 24.55
N SER A 15 -22.75 12.58 25.11
CA SER A 15 -23.60 12.02 26.16
C SER A 15 -23.51 10.49 26.15
N LEU A 16 -22.39 9.98 26.65
CA LEU A 16 -22.28 8.55 26.98
C LEU A 16 -23.15 8.27 28.23
N ARG A 17 -24.42 7.95 27.98
CA ARG A 17 -25.20 7.24 29.00
C ARG A 17 -24.52 5.89 29.22
N ARG A 18 -24.37 5.49 30.49
CA ARG A 18 -23.87 4.17 30.94
C ARG A 18 -24.46 3.04 30.09
N ARG A 19 -23.83 2.71 28.97
CA ARG A 19 -23.99 1.44 28.27
C ARG A 19 -22.81 0.57 28.67
N GLU A 20 -23.06 -0.68 29.02
CA GLU A 20 -22.02 -1.67 29.21
C GLU A 20 -21.23 -1.81 27.91
N VAL A 21 -20.04 -1.21 27.88
CA VAL A 21 -19.16 -1.26 26.72
C VAL A 21 -18.18 -2.39 26.94
N ASP A 22 -18.30 -3.46 26.19
CA ASP A 22 -17.40 -4.61 26.27
C ASP A 22 -16.01 -4.34 25.65
N GLY A 23 -15.84 -3.24 24.90
CA GLY A 23 -14.58 -2.91 24.26
C GLY A 23 -14.52 -1.49 23.70
N LEU A 24 -13.32 -0.93 23.69
CA LEU A 24 -12.98 0.36 23.12
C LEU A 24 -11.93 0.18 22.04
N LEU A 25 -12.13 0.82 20.90
CA LEU A 25 -11.16 0.87 19.80
C LEU A 25 -10.45 2.22 19.83
N VAL A 26 -9.13 2.18 19.88
CA VAL A 26 -8.24 3.36 19.82
C VAL A 26 -7.42 3.30 18.55
N THR A 27 -7.58 4.29 17.69
CA THR A 27 -6.89 4.38 16.39
C THR A 27 -5.95 5.58 16.30
N THR A 28 -6.12 6.54 17.19
CA THR A 28 -5.30 7.76 17.23
C THR A 28 -4.80 8.06 18.64
N PRO A 29 -3.67 8.78 18.77
CA PRO A 29 -3.19 9.22 20.07
C PRO A 29 -4.19 10.09 20.86
N ALA A 30 -5.01 10.88 20.17
CA ALA A 30 -6.00 11.74 20.81
C ALA A 30 -7.13 10.93 21.51
N GLU A 31 -7.51 9.78 20.95
CA GLU A 31 -8.53 8.90 21.53
C GLU A 31 -8.03 8.16 22.79
N LEU A 32 -6.70 8.07 22.96
CA LEU A 32 -6.10 7.30 24.04
C LEU A 32 -6.43 7.87 25.42
N HIS A 33 -6.41 9.18 25.56
CA HIS A 33 -6.74 9.85 26.84
C HIS A 33 -8.19 9.56 27.24
N GLY A 34 -9.13 9.70 26.30
CA GLY A 34 -10.54 9.39 26.55
C GLY A 34 -10.78 7.90 26.86
N ALA A 35 -10.09 6.99 26.19
CA ALA A 35 -10.18 5.55 26.42
C ALA A 35 -9.67 5.17 27.83
N ASN A 36 -8.59 5.79 28.29
CA ASN A 36 -8.04 5.57 29.62
C ASN A 36 -9.02 6.03 30.71
N ASP A 37 -9.65 7.20 30.54
CA ASP A 37 -10.64 7.70 31.51
C ASP A 37 -11.87 6.79 31.58
N ILE A 38 -12.36 6.30 30.44
CA ILE A 38 -13.49 5.35 30.39
C ILE A 38 -13.11 4.04 31.08
N ALA A 39 -11.92 3.51 30.82
CA ALA A 39 -11.46 2.27 31.44
C ALA A 39 -11.31 2.38 32.96
N ARG A 40 -10.88 3.55 33.47
CA ARG A 40 -10.78 3.83 34.91
C ARG A 40 -12.12 3.95 35.60
N LEU A 41 -13.12 4.47 34.90
CA LEU A 41 -14.45 4.73 35.45
C LEU A 41 -15.42 3.56 35.28
N SER A 42 -15.10 2.60 34.40
CA SER A 42 -15.96 1.46 34.13
C SER A 42 -15.79 0.35 35.18
N GLU A 43 -16.91 -0.14 35.70
CA GLU A 43 -16.96 -1.28 36.61
C GLU A 43 -16.98 -2.63 35.86
N THR A 44 -17.26 -2.63 34.56
CA THR A 44 -17.32 -3.83 33.74
C THR A 44 -15.96 -4.18 33.12
N PRO A 45 -15.56 -5.46 33.09
CA PRO A 45 -14.36 -5.89 32.39
C PRO A 45 -14.47 -5.68 30.88
N GLY A 46 -13.42 -5.15 30.26
CA GLY A 46 -13.45 -4.83 28.83
C GLY A 46 -12.11 -5.00 28.10
N LEU A 47 -12.15 -4.74 26.81
CA LEU A 47 -11.01 -4.74 25.89
C LEU A 47 -10.69 -3.32 25.44
N LEU A 48 -9.43 -2.93 25.62
CA LEU A 48 -8.84 -1.77 24.90
C LEU A 48 -8.06 -2.30 23.70
N LEU A 49 -8.62 -2.14 22.52
CA LEU A 49 -7.96 -2.53 21.27
C LEU A 49 -7.27 -1.32 20.64
N ILE A 50 -5.96 -1.33 20.63
CA ILE A 50 -5.12 -0.28 20.03
C ILE A 50 -4.74 -0.73 18.63
N TYR A 51 -5.21 -0.01 17.60
CA TYR A 51 -5.06 -0.38 16.20
C TYR A 51 -4.49 0.76 15.38
N GLY A 52 -3.62 0.43 14.41
CA GLY A 52 -3.09 1.36 13.42
C GLY A 52 -1.60 1.65 13.56
N ALA A 53 -1.00 2.20 12.49
CA ALA A 53 0.43 2.52 12.42
C ALA A 53 0.79 3.85 13.10
N GLY A 54 -0.19 4.76 13.27
CA GLY A 54 0.04 6.08 13.85
C GLY A 54 0.15 6.12 15.38
N ILE A 55 0.11 4.97 16.05
CA ILE A 55 0.26 4.87 17.51
C ILE A 55 1.75 4.90 17.86
N PRO A 56 2.17 5.78 18.79
CA PRO A 56 3.56 5.85 19.22
C PRO A 56 4.05 4.54 19.84
N TYR A 57 5.34 4.26 19.63
CA TYR A 57 6.00 3.08 20.17
C TYR A 57 5.86 2.98 21.70
N GLY A 58 5.46 1.82 22.20
CA GLY A 58 5.36 1.50 23.62
C GLY A 58 4.13 2.06 24.33
N TRP A 59 3.25 2.80 23.65
CA TRP A 59 2.03 3.35 24.26
C TRP A 59 1.07 2.28 24.74
N ALA A 60 0.97 1.18 24.03
CA ALA A 60 0.11 0.07 24.44
C ALA A 60 0.55 -0.55 25.78
N ASP A 61 1.87 -0.59 26.06
CA ASP A 61 2.37 -1.05 27.35
C ASP A 61 2.14 -0.03 28.46
N GLN A 62 2.38 1.28 28.16
CA GLN A 62 2.09 2.34 29.13
C GLN A 62 0.62 2.31 29.56
N LEU A 63 -0.29 2.21 28.59
CA LEU A 63 -1.71 2.09 28.88
C LEU A 63 -2.05 0.81 29.64
N ALA A 64 -1.41 -0.31 29.31
CA ALA A 64 -1.60 -1.57 30.04
C ALA A 64 -1.17 -1.45 31.51
N GLU A 65 -0.06 -0.76 31.79
CA GLU A 65 0.38 -0.50 33.18
C GLU A 65 -0.59 0.41 33.94
N GLU A 66 -1.11 1.45 33.27
CA GLU A 66 -2.09 2.36 33.89
C GLU A 66 -3.42 1.66 34.22
N VAL A 67 -3.90 0.82 33.29
CA VAL A 67 -5.17 0.09 33.43
C VAL A 67 -5.03 -1.12 34.34
N ARG A 68 -3.84 -1.69 34.50
CA ARG A 68 -3.54 -2.84 35.37
C ARG A 68 -3.96 -2.62 36.81
N LYS A 69 -3.96 -1.39 37.27
CA LYS A 69 -4.45 -1.03 38.62
C LYS A 69 -5.91 -1.37 38.85
N ASN A 70 -6.69 -1.57 37.79
CA ASN A 70 -8.11 -1.91 37.85
C ASN A 70 -8.43 -3.36 37.55
N GLU A 71 -7.47 -4.23 37.20
CA GLU A 71 -7.56 -5.68 36.87
C GLU A 71 -8.72 -6.11 35.93
N ARG A 72 -9.48 -5.15 35.40
CA ARG A 72 -10.73 -5.41 34.68
C ARG A 72 -10.61 -5.25 33.18
N TRP A 73 -9.61 -4.47 32.72
CA TRP A 73 -9.43 -4.16 31.31
C TRP A 73 -8.16 -4.80 30.77
N GLU A 74 -8.29 -5.42 29.61
CA GLU A 74 -7.17 -5.99 28.87
C GLU A 74 -6.80 -5.10 27.70
N VAL A 75 -5.53 -4.75 27.57
CA VAL A 75 -5.02 -3.95 26.48
C VAL A 75 -4.39 -4.84 25.43
N VAL A 76 -4.90 -4.79 24.21
CA VAL A 76 -4.38 -5.53 23.07
C VAL A 76 -3.91 -4.55 22.00
N ARG A 77 -2.66 -4.66 21.57
CA ARG A 77 -2.10 -3.98 20.42
C ARG A 77 -2.34 -4.84 19.19
N MET A 78 -2.96 -4.29 18.16
CA MET A 78 -3.23 -5.02 16.92
C MET A 78 -2.72 -4.28 15.71
N ALA A 79 -2.17 -5.03 14.75
CA ALA A 79 -1.89 -4.56 13.41
C ALA A 79 -2.27 -5.60 12.38
N LEU A 80 -2.66 -5.15 11.20
CA LEU A 80 -2.88 -6.01 10.04
C LEU A 80 -1.67 -5.88 9.10
N VAL A 81 -1.23 -7.01 8.58
CA VAL A 81 -0.10 -7.14 7.64
C VAL A 81 -0.50 -8.04 6.48
N ALA A 82 0.31 -8.10 5.43
CA ALA A 82 0.05 -8.92 4.25
C ALA A 82 -1.35 -8.65 3.65
N ASP A 83 -1.60 -7.40 3.26
CA ASP A 83 -2.86 -6.95 2.68
C ASP A 83 -4.09 -7.29 3.54
N GLN A 84 -3.90 -7.20 4.86
CA GLN A 84 -4.92 -7.47 5.88
C GLN A 84 -5.29 -8.95 6.06
N GLU A 85 -4.58 -9.88 5.43
CA GLU A 85 -4.82 -11.31 5.59
C GLU A 85 -4.33 -11.85 6.93
N ARG A 86 -3.33 -11.20 7.54
CA ARG A 86 -2.70 -11.62 8.79
C ARG A 86 -2.75 -10.53 9.84
N ALA A 87 -2.91 -10.93 11.09
CA ALA A 87 -2.94 -10.03 12.23
C ALA A 87 -1.77 -10.29 13.19
N LEU A 88 -1.12 -9.23 13.63
CA LEU A 88 -0.23 -9.24 14.78
C LEU A 88 -1.03 -8.81 15.99
N LEU A 89 -1.01 -9.59 17.07
CA LEU A 89 -1.72 -9.34 18.32
C LEU A 89 -0.72 -9.28 19.47
N GLY A 90 -0.58 -8.11 20.06
CA GLY A 90 0.30 -7.87 21.20
C GLY A 90 -0.48 -7.80 22.49
N GLY A 91 -0.18 -8.67 23.46
CA GLY A 91 -0.85 -8.70 24.76
C GLY A 91 -0.33 -9.79 25.66
N GLU A 92 -1.02 -10.03 26.78
CA GLU A 92 -0.71 -11.15 27.65
C GLU A 92 -1.16 -12.46 27.01
N PRO A 93 -0.29 -13.49 26.89
CA PRO A 93 -0.65 -14.76 26.24
C PRO A 93 -1.86 -15.44 26.84
N ASP A 94 -2.07 -15.24 28.13
CA ASP A 94 -3.21 -15.78 28.88
C ASP A 94 -4.45 -14.90 28.85
N GLY A 95 -4.39 -13.76 28.19
CA GLY A 95 -5.45 -12.78 28.10
C GLY A 95 -6.75 -13.36 27.52
N LYS A 96 -7.85 -13.12 28.21
CA LYS A 96 -9.17 -13.61 27.81
C LYS A 96 -9.61 -12.98 26.48
N TRP A 97 -9.42 -11.68 26.36
CA TRP A 97 -9.84 -10.91 25.18
C TRP A 97 -8.90 -11.15 24.01
N LEU A 98 -7.59 -11.26 24.23
CA LEU A 98 -6.62 -11.64 23.22
C LEU A 98 -7.00 -12.98 22.56
N ARG A 99 -7.28 -14.00 23.37
CA ARG A 99 -7.70 -15.32 22.85
C ARG A 99 -9.04 -15.28 22.13
N ARG A 100 -9.97 -14.43 22.59
CA ARG A 100 -11.27 -14.25 21.94
C ARG A 100 -11.12 -13.56 20.61
N LEU A 101 -10.27 -12.51 20.53
CA LEU A 101 -9.94 -11.80 19.30
C LEU A 101 -9.24 -12.72 18.29
N SER A 102 -8.23 -13.48 18.72
CA SER A 102 -7.53 -14.43 17.86
C SER A 102 -8.49 -15.48 17.26
N ARG A 103 -9.41 -16.05 18.07
CA ARG A 103 -10.44 -16.97 17.57
C ARG A 103 -11.40 -16.29 16.59
N HIS A 104 -11.80 -15.06 16.87
CA HIS A 104 -12.68 -14.31 15.98
C HIS A 104 -12.02 -14.06 14.63
N LEU A 105 -10.74 -13.67 14.60
CA LEU A 105 -9.98 -13.52 13.36
C LEU A 105 -9.89 -14.84 12.57
N ALA A 106 -9.64 -15.95 13.27
CA ALA A 106 -9.57 -17.27 12.65
C ALA A 106 -10.91 -17.70 12.01
N THR A 107 -12.06 -17.39 12.64
CA THR A 107 -13.39 -17.67 12.05
C THR A 107 -13.67 -16.85 10.79
N HIS A 108 -12.93 -15.76 10.57
CA HIS A 108 -12.98 -14.95 9.35
C HIS A 108 -11.82 -15.21 8.39
N GLY A 109 -11.15 -16.37 8.54
CA GLY A 109 -10.06 -16.78 7.65
C GLY A 109 -8.74 -16.02 7.84
N ARG A 110 -8.62 -15.19 8.89
CA ARG A 110 -7.40 -14.42 9.17
C ARG A 110 -6.53 -15.14 10.19
N MET A 111 -5.30 -15.41 9.80
CA MET A 111 -4.28 -15.93 10.72
C MET A 111 -3.80 -14.82 11.65
N SER A 112 -3.61 -15.15 12.93
CA SER A 112 -3.02 -14.22 13.90
C SER A 112 -1.75 -14.79 14.51
N TYR A 113 -0.77 -13.90 14.73
CA TYR A 113 0.44 -14.18 15.49
C TYR A 113 0.39 -13.39 16.80
N VAL A 114 0.54 -14.09 17.92
CA VAL A 114 0.48 -13.51 19.27
C VAL A 114 1.90 -13.31 19.79
N CYS A 115 2.19 -12.08 20.26
CA CYS A 115 3.49 -11.69 20.80
C CYS A 115 3.33 -10.58 21.87
N ALA A 116 4.43 -10.00 22.34
CA ALA A 116 4.37 -8.84 23.22
C ALA A 116 3.93 -7.58 22.45
N ARG A 117 3.31 -6.60 23.15
CA ARG A 117 2.83 -5.34 22.54
C ARG A 117 3.94 -4.57 21.83
N ARG A 118 5.14 -4.49 22.45
CA ARG A 118 6.31 -3.82 21.84
C ARG A 118 6.84 -4.55 20.62
N GLU A 119 6.68 -5.88 20.56
CA GLU A 119 7.08 -6.67 19.38
C GLU A 119 6.17 -6.36 18.20
N VAL A 120 4.87 -6.13 18.42
CA VAL A 120 3.96 -5.64 17.38
C VAL A 120 4.39 -4.25 16.90
N ASP A 121 4.65 -3.32 17.82
CA ASP A 121 5.08 -1.97 17.47
C ASP A 121 6.39 -1.98 16.68
N GLU A 122 7.36 -2.81 17.09
CA GLU A 122 8.63 -2.94 16.38
C GLU A 122 8.45 -3.56 15.01
N ALA A 123 7.63 -4.61 14.89
CA ALA A 123 7.35 -5.24 13.60
C ALA A 123 6.72 -4.25 12.60
N ILE A 124 5.74 -3.44 13.06
CA ILE A 124 5.11 -2.41 12.23
C ILE A 124 6.14 -1.35 11.81
N ARG A 125 7.00 -0.93 12.72
CA ARG A 125 8.03 0.08 12.45
C ARG A 125 9.08 -0.40 11.46
N GLN A 126 9.46 -1.67 11.52
CA GLN A 126 10.52 -2.22 10.67
C GLN A 126 10.01 -2.74 9.32
N LEU A 127 8.76 -3.16 9.24
CA LEU A 127 8.20 -3.72 8.00
C LEU A 127 8.34 -2.79 6.79
N PRO A 128 7.95 -1.51 6.84
CA PRO A 128 8.14 -0.59 5.71
C PRO A 128 9.61 -0.45 5.32
N ARG A 129 10.50 -0.38 6.32
CA ARG A 129 11.95 -0.26 6.13
C ARG A 129 12.54 -1.48 5.42
N TYR A 130 12.16 -2.69 5.88
CA TYR A 130 12.59 -3.94 5.25
C TYR A 130 12.11 -4.02 3.80
N LEU A 131 10.84 -3.71 3.58
CA LEU A 131 10.26 -3.73 2.25
C LEU A 131 10.92 -2.70 1.31
N ALA A 132 11.24 -1.49 1.78
CA ALA A 132 11.96 -0.49 0.98
C ALA A 132 13.36 -0.98 0.60
N TRP A 133 14.06 -1.64 1.51
CA TRP A 133 15.35 -2.25 1.24
C TRP A 133 15.26 -3.39 0.20
N LYS A 134 14.25 -4.24 0.31
CA LYS A 134 14.00 -5.31 -0.65
C LYS A 134 13.66 -4.75 -2.04
N GLU A 135 12.86 -3.70 -2.13
CA GLU A 135 12.54 -3.01 -3.39
C GLU A 135 13.80 -2.45 -4.07
N ARG A 136 14.61 -1.75 -3.30
CA ARG A 136 15.88 -1.23 -3.79
C ARG A 136 16.75 -2.34 -4.38
N PHE A 137 16.88 -3.47 -3.68
CA PHE A 137 17.63 -4.63 -4.19
C PHE A 137 17.11 -5.09 -5.55
N PHE A 138 15.79 -5.22 -5.72
CA PHE A 138 15.23 -5.68 -6.99
C PHE A 138 15.31 -4.63 -8.11
N LEU A 139 15.29 -3.34 -7.79
CA LEU A 139 15.53 -2.28 -8.78
C LEU A 139 17.00 -2.29 -9.27
N GLU A 140 17.95 -2.44 -8.36
CA GLU A 140 19.38 -2.56 -8.71
C GLU A 140 19.65 -3.87 -9.51
N LEU A 141 18.98 -4.97 -9.13
CA LEU A 141 19.03 -6.21 -9.89
C LEU A 141 18.38 -6.05 -11.27
N GLY A 142 17.34 -5.24 -11.40
CA GLY A 142 16.71 -4.90 -12.67
C GLY A 142 17.68 -4.20 -13.62
N ASP A 143 18.42 -3.22 -13.13
CA ASP A 143 19.45 -2.54 -13.92
C ASP A 143 20.55 -3.52 -14.38
N THR A 144 20.95 -4.46 -13.53
CA THR A 144 21.89 -5.52 -13.88
C THR A 144 21.31 -6.45 -14.96
N CYS A 145 20.08 -6.88 -14.80
CA CYS A 145 19.40 -7.75 -15.77
C CYS A 145 19.28 -7.05 -17.14
N ASP A 146 19.02 -5.76 -17.15
CA ASP A 146 18.98 -4.97 -18.37
C ASP A 146 20.33 -4.92 -19.06
N ALA A 147 21.41 -4.69 -18.31
CA ALA A 147 22.76 -4.64 -18.85
C ALA A 147 23.22 -5.99 -19.45
N GLU A 148 22.82 -7.09 -18.82
CA GLU A 148 23.14 -8.46 -19.25
C GLU A 148 22.15 -9.03 -20.29
N GLY A 149 21.06 -8.33 -20.60
CA GLY A 149 20.03 -8.78 -21.52
C GLY A 149 19.24 -9.99 -21.03
N ILE A 150 19.10 -10.17 -19.70
CA ILE A 150 18.35 -11.26 -19.06
C ILE A 150 17.10 -10.73 -18.38
N SER A 151 16.15 -11.64 -18.08
CA SER A 151 14.86 -11.26 -17.50
C SER A 151 14.93 -11.23 -15.97
N LEU A 152 14.66 -10.07 -15.37
CA LEU A 152 14.50 -9.92 -13.91
C LEU A 152 13.41 -10.86 -13.37
N ARG A 153 12.29 -11.00 -14.08
CA ARG A 153 11.19 -11.89 -13.67
C ARG A 153 11.67 -13.34 -13.49
N SER A 154 12.49 -13.82 -14.41
CA SER A 154 13.05 -15.18 -14.33
C SER A 154 14.05 -15.31 -13.19
N VAL A 155 14.92 -14.32 -13.02
CA VAL A 155 15.91 -14.28 -11.92
C VAL A 155 15.20 -14.19 -10.56
N ALA A 156 14.20 -13.31 -10.43
CA ALA A 156 13.43 -13.15 -9.21
C ALA A 156 12.67 -14.43 -8.81
N ARG A 157 12.08 -15.14 -9.78
CA ARG A 157 11.46 -16.45 -9.54
C ARG A 157 12.46 -17.48 -9.06
N ALA A 158 13.65 -17.53 -9.67
CA ALA A 158 14.70 -18.45 -9.26
C ALA A 158 15.19 -18.15 -7.83
N LEU A 159 15.44 -16.88 -7.50
CA LEU A 159 15.77 -16.44 -6.15
C LEU A 159 14.68 -16.80 -5.15
N GLY A 160 13.42 -16.64 -5.54
CA GLY A 160 12.25 -16.94 -4.71
C GLY A 160 12.02 -18.42 -4.42
N LEU A 161 12.75 -19.35 -5.06
CA LEU A 161 12.78 -20.77 -4.68
C LEU A 161 13.45 -20.96 -3.30
N ASP A 162 14.36 -20.06 -2.91
CA ASP A 162 14.83 -20.01 -1.54
C ASP A 162 13.78 -19.36 -0.63
N ARG A 163 13.30 -20.14 0.37
CA ARG A 163 12.25 -19.68 1.30
C ARG A 163 12.60 -18.40 2.04
N ARG A 164 13.88 -18.10 2.20
CA ARG A 164 14.38 -16.87 2.86
C ARG A 164 14.10 -15.62 2.03
N VAL A 165 14.04 -15.75 0.72
CA VAL A 165 13.78 -14.65 -0.23
C VAL A 165 12.27 -14.43 -0.41
N GLY A 166 11.51 -15.52 -0.59
CA GLY A 166 10.07 -15.48 -0.91
C GLY A 166 9.79 -15.18 -2.37
N GLN A 167 8.59 -15.51 -2.81
CA GLN A 167 8.19 -15.39 -4.24
C GLN A 167 7.75 -13.98 -4.64
N GLU A 168 7.35 -13.16 -3.68
CA GLU A 168 6.87 -11.80 -3.94
C GLU A 168 8.04 -10.82 -3.87
N TRP A 169 8.43 -10.31 -5.02
CA TRP A 169 9.41 -9.23 -5.15
C TRP A 169 8.76 -7.92 -5.60
N TRP A 170 7.55 -8.00 -6.17
CA TRP A 170 6.76 -6.85 -6.55
C TRP A 170 5.95 -6.30 -5.37
N PHE A 171 5.96 -5.01 -5.18
CA PHE A 171 5.41 -4.38 -3.98
C PHE A 171 4.25 -3.45 -4.34
N PRO A 172 3.00 -3.86 -4.06
CA PRO A 172 1.88 -2.94 -4.12
C PRO A 172 1.90 -1.96 -2.94
N ALA A 173 1.42 -0.77 -3.20
CA ALA A 173 1.01 0.27 -2.24
C ALA A 173 1.89 0.42 -0.99
N ARG A 174 2.87 1.30 -1.05
CA ARG A 174 3.69 1.73 0.08
C ARG A 174 3.53 3.21 0.35
N GLU A 175 3.93 3.62 1.55
CA GLU A 175 4.03 5.03 1.92
C GLU A 175 5.30 5.69 1.34
N ASP A 176 6.39 4.94 1.20
CA ASP A 176 7.66 5.43 0.65
C ASP A 176 7.96 4.78 -0.71
N HIS A 177 7.93 5.59 -1.76
CA HIS A 177 8.17 5.19 -3.15
C HIS A 177 9.44 5.80 -3.74
N ALA A 178 10.35 6.33 -2.93
CA ALA A 178 11.48 7.13 -3.40
C ALA A 178 12.32 6.43 -4.50
N GLN A 179 12.57 5.14 -4.35
CA GLN A 179 13.37 4.37 -5.33
C GLN A 179 12.61 4.17 -6.64
N LEU A 180 11.33 3.83 -6.55
CA LEU A 180 10.47 3.68 -7.73
C LEU A 180 10.27 5.02 -8.45
N CYS A 181 10.10 6.11 -7.70
CA CYS A 181 10.04 7.46 -8.27
C CYS A 181 11.33 7.79 -9.04
N ALA A 182 12.50 7.50 -8.47
CA ALA A 182 13.78 7.73 -9.13
C ALA A 182 13.92 6.93 -10.44
N TRP A 183 13.51 5.66 -10.43
CA TRP A 183 13.49 4.83 -11.64
C TRP A 183 12.53 5.38 -12.70
N LEU A 184 11.28 5.69 -12.33
CA LEU A 184 10.29 6.28 -13.23
C LEU A 184 10.78 7.60 -13.84
N MET A 185 11.38 8.46 -13.05
CA MET A 185 11.93 9.74 -13.53
C MET A 185 13.06 9.52 -14.55
N ARG A 186 14.00 8.62 -14.25
CA ARG A 186 15.12 8.29 -15.14
C ARG A 186 14.65 7.75 -16.48
N GLU A 187 13.79 6.75 -16.46
CA GLU A 187 13.29 6.10 -17.68
C GLU A 187 12.36 7.03 -18.47
N THR A 188 11.52 7.82 -17.78
CA THR A 188 10.68 8.83 -18.44
C THR A 188 11.55 9.87 -19.15
N ALA A 189 12.60 10.40 -18.52
CA ALA A 189 13.51 11.36 -19.14
C ALA A 189 14.12 10.78 -20.41
N ALA A 190 14.61 9.56 -20.40
CA ALA A 190 15.16 8.87 -21.57
C ALA A 190 14.14 8.70 -22.72
N ILE A 191 12.87 8.47 -22.40
CA ILE A 191 11.79 8.40 -23.41
C ILE A 191 11.51 9.79 -23.99
N LEU A 192 11.43 10.82 -23.15
CA LEU A 192 11.14 12.20 -23.58
C LEU A 192 12.22 12.79 -24.50
N GLU A 193 13.46 12.35 -24.36
CA GLU A 193 14.57 12.74 -25.26
C GLU A 193 14.43 12.12 -26.65
N LYS A 194 13.80 10.95 -26.77
CA LYS A 194 13.74 10.19 -28.04
C LYS A 194 12.42 10.31 -28.77
N ALA A 195 11.32 10.64 -28.08
CA ALA A 195 9.98 10.66 -28.63
C ALA A 195 9.30 12.03 -28.48
N ASN A 196 8.48 12.39 -29.47
CA ASN A 196 7.67 13.60 -29.41
C ASN A 196 6.40 13.37 -28.59
N ILE A 197 6.52 13.53 -27.28
CA ILE A 197 5.43 13.32 -26.32
C ILE A 197 4.72 14.64 -26.06
N ARG A 198 3.39 14.63 -26.01
CA ARG A 198 2.54 15.75 -25.61
C ARG A 198 1.65 15.40 -24.44
N ARG A 199 1.03 14.20 -24.47
CA ARG A 199 0.09 13.74 -23.47
C ARG A 199 0.61 12.50 -22.76
N ILE A 200 0.67 12.58 -21.43
CA ILE A 200 1.19 11.53 -20.54
C ILE A 200 0.08 11.08 -19.61
N VAL A 201 -0.12 9.78 -19.50
CA VAL A 201 -1.06 9.18 -18.55
C VAL A 201 -0.29 8.57 -17.39
N LEU A 202 -0.67 8.94 -16.18
CA LEU A 202 -0.16 8.37 -14.93
C LEU A 202 -1.17 7.38 -14.38
N TRP A 203 -0.74 6.14 -14.19
CA TRP A 203 -1.58 5.06 -13.68
C TRP A 203 -0.90 4.37 -12.52
N GLY A 204 -1.45 4.53 -11.32
CA GLY A 204 -0.87 4.00 -10.10
C GLY A 204 -1.32 4.77 -8.86
N PRO A 205 -0.80 4.43 -7.68
CA PRO A 205 -1.27 5.01 -6.43
C PRO A 205 -0.95 6.50 -6.33
N LEU A 206 -1.91 7.26 -5.87
CA LEU A 206 -1.76 8.70 -5.68
C LEU A 206 -0.60 9.05 -4.73
N SER A 207 -0.34 8.19 -3.73
CA SER A 207 0.78 8.34 -2.78
C SER A 207 2.14 8.37 -3.47
N LEU A 208 2.30 7.64 -4.56
CA LEU A 208 3.52 7.67 -5.38
C LEU A 208 3.63 8.98 -6.16
N TRP A 209 2.56 9.37 -6.86
CA TRP A 209 2.60 10.56 -7.70
C TRP A 209 2.78 11.85 -6.90
N LYS A 210 2.32 11.90 -5.65
CA LYS A 210 2.56 13.01 -4.72
C LYS A 210 4.03 13.13 -4.26
N GLN A 211 4.83 12.08 -4.40
CA GLN A 211 6.26 12.12 -4.08
C GLN A 211 7.13 12.59 -5.24
N MET A 212 6.56 12.76 -6.44
CA MET A 212 7.29 13.33 -7.57
C MET A 212 7.63 14.81 -7.31
N PRO A 213 8.77 15.29 -7.80
CA PRO A 213 9.17 16.70 -7.64
C PRO A 213 8.13 17.66 -8.18
N VAL A 214 7.95 18.79 -7.51
CA VAL A 214 7.09 19.87 -8.00
C VAL A 214 7.59 20.34 -9.36
N GLY A 215 6.66 20.38 -10.34
CA GLY A 215 7.00 20.76 -11.72
C GLY A 215 7.52 19.61 -12.60
N TRP A 216 7.60 18.38 -12.08
CA TRP A 216 7.81 17.22 -12.92
C TRP A 216 6.68 17.11 -13.96
N LEU A 217 7.04 16.94 -15.22
CA LEU A 217 6.14 16.92 -16.38
C LEU A 217 5.34 18.22 -16.59
N LYS A 218 5.79 19.38 -16.10
CA LYS A 218 5.07 20.67 -16.23
C LYS A 218 4.81 21.13 -17.68
N ASP A 219 5.64 20.68 -18.61
CA ASP A 219 5.59 21.07 -20.03
C ASP A 219 4.71 20.12 -20.86
N TYR A 220 4.05 19.17 -20.21
CA TYR A 220 3.23 18.13 -20.83
C TYR A 220 1.79 18.20 -20.34
N GLU A 221 0.87 17.73 -21.17
CA GLU A 221 -0.51 17.46 -20.74
C GLU A 221 -0.52 16.16 -19.92
N VAL A 222 -0.73 16.27 -18.62
CA VAL A 222 -0.71 15.12 -17.72
C VAL A 222 -2.13 14.74 -17.32
N ILE A 223 -2.45 13.47 -17.51
CA ILE A 223 -3.71 12.86 -17.07
C ILE A 223 -3.40 11.86 -15.98
N LEU A 224 -4.02 12.04 -14.81
CA LEU A 224 -3.99 11.08 -13.73
C LEU A 224 -5.25 10.22 -13.78
N TYR A 225 -5.08 8.92 -13.97
CA TYR A 225 -6.15 7.96 -13.80
C TYR A 225 -6.32 7.61 -12.31
N ILE A 226 -7.56 7.68 -11.81
CA ILE A 226 -7.93 7.23 -10.47
C ILE A 226 -9.15 6.31 -10.57
N LYS A 227 -9.24 5.32 -9.68
CA LYS A 227 -10.39 4.41 -9.62
C LYS A 227 -11.66 5.12 -9.20
N GLN A 228 -12.80 4.55 -9.54
CA GLN A 228 -14.12 5.17 -9.25
C GLN A 228 -14.41 5.31 -7.76
N ASP A 229 -13.92 4.38 -6.95
CA ASP A 229 -14.06 4.31 -5.50
C ASP A 229 -13.02 5.15 -4.72
N GLU A 230 -11.97 5.62 -5.40
CA GLU A 230 -10.98 6.49 -4.76
C GLU A 230 -11.50 7.92 -4.58
N PRO A 231 -11.23 8.55 -3.43
CA PRO A 231 -11.61 9.94 -3.20
C PRO A 231 -10.91 10.89 -4.18
N PHE A 232 -11.57 11.99 -4.55
CA PHE A 232 -10.93 13.05 -5.33
C PHE A 232 -9.79 13.65 -4.52
N PRO A 233 -8.56 13.66 -5.04
CA PRO A 233 -7.44 14.26 -4.33
C PRO A 233 -7.57 15.79 -4.31
N ASN A 234 -7.60 16.37 -3.11
CA ASN A 234 -7.70 17.82 -2.92
C ASN A 234 -6.37 18.56 -3.23
N ASP A 235 -5.24 17.83 -3.26
CA ASP A 235 -3.88 18.37 -3.33
C ASP A 235 -3.11 17.78 -4.52
N ILE A 236 -3.65 17.91 -5.71
CA ILE A 236 -2.94 17.54 -6.95
C ILE A 236 -2.25 18.77 -7.55
N PHE A 237 -1.20 18.52 -8.30
CA PHE A 237 -0.57 19.55 -9.13
C PHE A 237 -1.63 20.25 -9.99
N PRO A 238 -1.77 21.57 -9.94
CA PRO A 238 -2.87 22.32 -10.58
C PRO A 238 -2.97 22.10 -12.10
N THR A 239 -1.91 21.60 -12.71
CA THR A 239 -1.80 21.35 -14.15
C THR A 239 -2.28 19.97 -14.58
N TRP A 240 -2.54 19.07 -13.65
CA TRP A 240 -2.92 17.70 -13.98
C TRP A 240 -4.45 17.55 -14.10
N SER A 241 -4.88 16.84 -15.13
CA SER A 241 -6.28 16.47 -15.32
C SER A 241 -6.56 15.08 -14.75
N ILE A 242 -7.71 14.92 -14.10
CA ILE A 242 -8.11 13.61 -13.54
C ILE A 242 -9.13 12.96 -14.47
N ARG A 243 -8.99 11.64 -14.66
CA ARG A 243 -9.98 10.80 -15.34
C ARG A 243 -10.27 9.55 -14.50
N ARG A 244 -11.53 9.12 -14.51
CA ARG A 244 -12.02 7.90 -13.85
C ARG A 244 -12.41 6.82 -14.85
N ASN A 245 -12.63 7.22 -16.09
CA ASN A 245 -12.85 6.29 -17.19
C ASN A 245 -11.50 5.98 -17.85
N ARG A 246 -11.19 4.68 -18.01
CA ARG A 246 -9.91 4.22 -18.54
C ARG A 246 -9.70 4.59 -20.01
N GLU A 247 -10.76 4.47 -20.81
CA GLU A 247 -10.68 4.83 -22.24
C GLU A 247 -10.47 6.33 -22.40
N GLU A 248 -11.19 7.17 -21.65
CA GLU A 248 -11.01 8.63 -21.66
C GLU A 248 -9.60 9.05 -21.20
N ALA A 249 -9.00 8.31 -20.24
CA ALA A 249 -7.63 8.59 -19.81
C ALA A 249 -6.62 8.28 -20.92
N LEU A 250 -6.83 7.20 -21.66
CA LEU A 250 -5.90 6.69 -22.68
C LEU A 250 -6.06 7.33 -24.06
N VAL A 251 -7.23 7.91 -24.35
CA VAL A 251 -7.49 8.52 -25.67
C VAL A 251 -6.43 9.56 -26.01
N GLN A 252 -5.78 9.35 -27.20
CA GLN A 252 -4.74 10.23 -27.72
C GLN A 252 -3.52 10.41 -26.80
N ALA A 253 -3.30 9.51 -25.85
CA ALA A 253 -2.09 9.49 -25.04
C ALA A 253 -0.86 9.11 -25.88
N ASP A 254 0.28 9.68 -25.55
CA ASP A 254 1.57 9.36 -26.16
C ASP A 254 2.41 8.45 -25.30
N LEU A 255 2.28 8.60 -23.99
CA LEU A 255 3.04 7.84 -22.99
C LEU A 255 2.14 7.42 -21.85
N LEU A 256 2.15 6.15 -21.53
CA LEU A 256 1.51 5.58 -20.36
C LEU A 256 2.56 5.15 -19.33
N LEU A 257 2.47 5.69 -18.12
CA LEU A 257 3.31 5.31 -16.98
C LEU A 257 2.50 4.43 -16.03
N LEU A 258 2.84 3.16 -15.95
CA LEU A 258 2.22 2.19 -15.05
C LEU A 258 3.11 1.97 -13.82
N ALA A 259 2.70 2.47 -12.69
CA ALA A 259 3.46 2.37 -11.44
C ALA A 259 2.98 1.26 -10.50
N GLN A 260 1.81 0.69 -10.75
CA GLN A 260 1.23 -0.39 -9.96
C GLN A 260 0.51 -1.39 -10.85
N HIS A 261 0.59 -2.67 -10.47
CA HIS A 261 -0.23 -3.69 -11.11
C HIS A 261 -1.71 -3.41 -10.82
N ASP A 262 -2.49 -3.27 -11.89
CA ASP A 262 -3.92 -3.06 -11.81
C ASP A 262 -4.62 -4.05 -12.74
N PRO A 263 -5.51 -4.92 -12.24
CA PRO A 263 -6.29 -5.82 -13.08
C PRO A 263 -7.03 -5.10 -14.20
N VAL A 264 -7.53 -3.89 -13.94
CA VAL A 264 -8.26 -3.08 -14.93
C VAL A 264 -7.45 -2.80 -16.19
N ILE A 265 -6.14 -2.50 -16.04
CA ILE A 265 -5.26 -2.28 -17.20
C ILE A 265 -4.80 -3.61 -17.80
N GLY A 266 -4.56 -4.62 -16.97
CA GLY A 266 -4.12 -5.94 -17.41
C GLY A 266 -5.20 -6.70 -18.22
N GLU A 267 -6.47 -6.39 -17.99
CA GLU A 267 -7.61 -6.93 -18.76
C GLU A 267 -7.84 -6.22 -20.10
N LEU A 268 -7.21 -5.07 -20.33
CA LEU A 268 -7.33 -4.35 -21.59
C LEU A 268 -6.45 -5.03 -22.65
N PRO A 269 -7.03 -5.54 -23.74
CA PRO A 269 -6.24 -6.13 -24.81
C PRO A 269 -5.24 -5.12 -25.39
N LEU A 270 -3.98 -5.51 -25.51
CA LEU A 270 -2.93 -4.61 -26.04
C LEU A 270 -3.23 -4.03 -27.43
N PRO A 271 -3.88 -4.75 -28.37
CA PRO A 271 -4.32 -4.14 -29.63
C PRO A 271 -5.29 -2.98 -29.42
N SER A 272 -6.20 -3.08 -28.43
CA SER A 272 -7.15 -2.02 -28.10
C SER A 272 -6.43 -0.83 -27.47
N LEU A 273 -5.52 -1.08 -26.51
CA LEU A 273 -4.66 -0.04 -25.93
C LEU A 273 -3.90 0.73 -27.02
N ALA A 274 -3.25 0.00 -27.92
CA ALA A 274 -2.47 0.59 -29.01
C ALA A 274 -3.31 1.43 -29.98
N SER A 275 -4.57 1.02 -30.21
CA SER A 275 -5.49 1.76 -31.11
C SER A 275 -6.06 3.03 -30.48
N ILE A 276 -6.20 3.09 -29.13
CA ILE A 276 -6.73 4.24 -28.40
C ILE A 276 -5.66 5.34 -28.24
N MET A 277 -4.42 4.94 -28.00
CA MET A 277 -3.30 5.86 -27.84
C MET A 277 -2.85 6.45 -29.18
N ARG A 278 -2.38 7.68 -29.16
CA ARG A 278 -1.75 8.33 -30.35
C ARG A 278 -0.38 7.70 -30.64
N GLN A 279 0.40 7.47 -29.59
CA GLN A 279 1.65 6.73 -29.63
C GLN A 279 1.59 5.69 -28.50
N PRO A 280 1.56 4.39 -28.82
CA PRO A 280 1.48 3.37 -27.78
C PRO A 280 2.86 3.12 -27.16
N ILE A 281 3.36 4.11 -26.41
CA ILE A 281 4.58 4.02 -25.63
C ILE A 281 4.20 3.76 -24.18
N VAL A 282 4.73 2.68 -23.60
CA VAL A 282 4.38 2.26 -22.24
C VAL A 282 5.65 2.06 -21.40
N LEU A 283 5.73 2.77 -20.29
CA LEU A 283 6.68 2.54 -19.21
C LEU A 283 5.95 1.79 -18.09
N ASP A 284 6.24 0.53 -17.94
CA ASP A 284 5.52 -0.41 -17.06
C ASP A 284 6.41 -0.85 -15.90
N ALA A 285 6.40 -0.07 -14.82
CA ALA A 285 7.12 -0.44 -13.62
C ALA A 285 6.52 -1.65 -12.90
N ALA A 286 5.28 -2.03 -13.23
CA ALA A 286 4.54 -3.11 -12.59
C ALA A 286 4.60 -4.46 -13.32
N GLY A 287 5.08 -4.47 -14.56
CA GLY A 287 5.11 -5.69 -15.38
C GLY A 287 3.71 -6.22 -15.69
N CYS A 288 2.75 -5.30 -15.98
CA CYS A 288 1.36 -5.65 -16.24
C CYS A 288 1.18 -6.46 -17.52
N PHE A 289 2.05 -6.24 -18.50
CA PHE A 289 1.91 -6.86 -19.81
C PHE A 289 2.96 -7.94 -20.08
N PRO A 290 2.56 -9.04 -20.76
CA PRO A 290 3.52 -10.01 -21.27
C PRO A 290 4.45 -9.38 -22.31
N LEU A 291 5.76 -9.59 -22.17
CA LEU A 291 6.78 -8.96 -23.01
C LEU A 291 6.58 -9.24 -24.51
N GLN A 292 6.20 -10.50 -24.86
CA GLN A 292 6.01 -10.88 -26.27
C GLN A 292 4.84 -10.14 -26.92
N GLU A 293 3.74 -9.97 -26.17
CA GLU A 293 2.58 -9.22 -26.65
C GLU A 293 2.88 -7.72 -26.72
N ALA A 294 3.58 -7.18 -25.70
CA ALA A 294 3.99 -5.80 -25.70
C ALA A 294 4.84 -5.45 -26.93
N ARG A 295 5.79 -6.31 -27.30
CA ARG A 295 6.60 -6.17 -28.52
C ARG A 295 5.80 -6.20 -29.82
N ALA A 296 4.69 -6.92 -29.84
CA ALA A 296 3.87 -7.06 -31.05
C ALA A 296 2.98 -5.84 -31.33
N TYR A 297 2.55 -5.14 -30.28
CA TYR A 297 1.50 -4.11 -30.39
C TYR A 297 1.93 -2.71 -29.96
N LEU A 298 2.97 -2.58 -29.13
CA LEU A 298 3.42 -1.29 -28.63
C LEU A 298 4.62 -0.77 -29.47
N SER A 299 4.66 0.53 -29.72
CA SER A 299 5.79 1.14 -30.40
C SER A 299 7.03 1.22 -29.51
N PHE A 300 6.82 1.24 -28.21
CA PHE A 300 7.85 1.12 -27.18
C PHE A 300 7.26 0.52 -25.91
N TYR A 301 7.99 -0.41 -25.31
CA TYR A 301 7.65 -0.95 -23.99
C TYR A 301 8.91 -1.08 -23.14
N ARG A 302 8.85 -0.56 -21.94
CA ARG A 302 9.93 -0.65 -20.98
C ARG A 302 9.38 -1.10 -19.63
N ALA A 303 9.87 -2.21 -19.12
CA ALA A 303 9.58 -2.69 -17.77
C ALA A 303 10.89 -2.85 -16.98
N ILE A 304 10.80 -2.90 -15.65
CA ILE A 304 11.97 -3.07 -14.77
C ILE A 304 12.65 -4.40 -15.10
N GLY A 305 13.93 -4.36 -15.47
CA GLY A 305 14.74 -5.55 -15.79
C GLY A 305 14.26 -6.36 -17.01
N GLU A 306 13.50 -5.74 -17.90
CA GLU A 306 13.02 -6.32 -19.14
C GLU A 306 13.37 -5.35 -20.28
N LYS A 307 14.60 -5.39 -20.74
CA LYS A 307 15.04 -4.51 -21.82
C LYS A 307 14.32 -4.86 -23.11
N THR A 308 13.52 -3.95 -23.62
CA THR A 308 12.92 -4.03 -24.93
C THR A 308 13.54 -2.97 -25.83
N ASN A 309 14.13 -3.40 -26.90
CA ASN A 309 14.67 -2.49 -27.90
C ASN A 309 13.59 -2.19 -28.92
N VAL A 310 12.95 -1.06 -28.76
CA VAL A 310 12.06 -0.52 -29.77
C VAL A 310 12.71 0.70 -30.44
N TRP A 311 13.82 1.17 -29.87
CA TRP A 311 14.56 2.32 -30.34
C TRP A 311 15.86 1.98 -31.10
N GLU A 312 16.15 0.71 -31.32
CA GLU A 312 17.25 0.24 -32.16
C GLU A 312 16.86 0.17 -33.63
#